data_ad9eaab1fd55a82d3ae661f0ed9a25b7
#
_entry.id   ad9eaab1fd55a82d3ae661f0ed9a25b7
#
_cell.length_a   1.000
_cell.length_b   1.000
_cell.length_c   1.000
_cell.angle_alpha   90.00
_cell.angle_beta   90.00
_cell.angle_gamma   90.00
#
_symmetry.space_group_name_H-M   'P 1'
#
loop_
_entity.id
_entity.type
_entity.pdbx_description
1 polymer ?
#
loop_
_entity_poly.entity_id
_entity_poly.type
_entity_poly.pdbx_seq_one_letter_code
_entity_poly.pdbx_strand_id
1 'polypeptide(L)'
;MSNLASRLAASESASSTILAKDRTLSCDTRQTGLNNNALVIGPSGAGKTRNVLKPNLLQMNASYIVLDTKGTLCREVGPVLAAHGYRVQCLNFADLNTVPALAPGIERCGYNPLRHIRLKADGRPNQQDILSVAKAICPIEDNNQPFWDHAASNLLSCLIAYVTEQLPADEQTISSVIKLIEHLQDGATGRLFDDLITTDPQSYALSLWRRYAITQNAERMHASIVGILAEKVMCLGFDGAAQLYRECHQVDFASMGHTPCALFVTVSDIDRNLDPLTGLFISQAFMGLIREADRQPDGSLPVPVRFMLDDFANLQIPQIDNVLSIIRSRNIWATLLLQSTNQLDALYGEARARSIMGNCDSHLVLAFQDPESARVFSDRADALPSTLMATPIDRSWLFVRGRTPEQVERFRLEDHPLYGELPEAQRGHAEAEI
;
A
#
# COMPACT_ATOMS: atom_id res chain seq x y z
N MET A 1 -27.31 -25.62 -25.01
CA MET A 1 -26.85 -25.96 -23.65
C MET A 1 -25.37 -25.60 -23.41
N SER A 2 -24.49 -25.52 -24.43
CA SER A 2 -23.06 -25.16 -24.24
C SER A 2 -22.81 -23.73 -23.73
N ASN A 3 -23.66 -22.79 -24.09
CA ASN A 3 -23.44 -21.35 -23.79
C ASN A 3 -23.77 -20.98 -22.32
N LEU A 4 -24.65 -21.69 -21.63
CA LEU A 4 -24.98 -21.45 -20.23
C LEU A 4 -23.92 -22.05 -19.30
N ALA A 5 -23.46 -23.27 -19.60
CA ALA A 5 -22.39 -23.91 -18.85
C ALA A 5 -21.07 -23.15 -18.95
N SER A 6 -20.73 -22.64 -20.15
CA SER A 6 -19.55 -21.78 -20.36
C SER A 6 -19.65 -20.44 -19.60
N ARG A 7 -20.84 -19.82 -19.55
CA ARG A 7 -21.09 -18.59 -18.80
C ARG A 7 -21.05 -18.81 -17.30
N LEU A 8 -21.56 -19.93 -16.80
CA LEU A 8 -21.48 -20.31 -15.39
C LEU A 8 -20.03 -20.61 -14.97
N ALA A 9 -19.28 -21.37 -15.78
CA ALA A 9 -17.88 -21.65 -15.54
C ALA A 9 -17.01 -20.39 -15.60
N ALA A 10 -17.30 -19.46 -16.52
CA ALA A 10 -16.63 -18.16 -16.59
C ALA A 10 -16.97 -17.29 -15.37
N SER A 11 -18.21 -17.31 -14.88
CA SER A 11 -18.63 -16.60 -13.66
C SER A 11 -17.98 -17.17 -12.41
N GLU A 12 -17.87 -18.50 -12.28
CA GLU A 12 -17.20 -19.17 -11.15
C GLU A 12 -15.68 -18.91 -11.19
N SER A 13 -15.08 -18.93 -12.37
CA SER A 13 -13.66 -18.60 -12.56
C SER A 13 -13.38 -17.17 -12.17
N ALA A 14 -14.20 -16.20 -12.57
CA ALA A 14 -14.05 -14.79 -12.22
C ALA A 14 -14.18 -14.53 -10.71
N SER A 15 -14.90 -15.35 -9.96
CA SER A 15 -15.07 -15.21 -8.51
C SER A 15 -13.98 -15.91 -7.68
N SER A 16 -12.87 -16.25 -8.27
CA SER A 16 -11.79 -17.01 -7.63
C SER A 16 -10.42 -16.33 -7.76
N THR A 17 -9.52 -16.64 -6.82
CA THR A 17 -8.10 -16.33 -6.90
C THR A 17 -7.36 -17.46 -7.61
N ILE A 18 -6.58 -17.15 -8.64
CA ILE A 18 -5.70 -18.09 -9.31
C ILE A 18 -4.44 -18.26 -8.45
N LEU A 19 -4.19 -19.47 -7.96
CA LEU A 19 -2.99 -19.81 -7.19
C LEU A 19 -1.95 -20.56 -8.05
N ALA A 20 -2.41 -21.46 -8.91
CA ALA A 20 -1.57 -22.21 -9.83
C ALA A 20 -2.44 -22.77 -10.98
N LYS A 21 -1.83 -23.49 -11.93
CA LYS A 21 -2.57 -24.20 -12.97
C LYS A 21 -3.55 -25.19 -12.30
N ASP A 22 -4.81 -25.14 -12.71
CA ASP A 22 -5.90 -25.98 -12.16
C ASP A 22 -6.07 -25.85 -10.63
N ARG A 23 -5.55 -24.78 -10.02
CA ARG A 23 -5.70 -24.49 -8.60
C ARG A 23 -6.20 -23.06 -8.40
N THR A 24 -7.48 -22.97 -8.16
CA THR A 24 -8.17 -21.72 -7.80
C THR A 24 -8.75 -21.81 -6.40
N LEU A 25 -8.90 -20.67 -5.75
CA LEU A 25 -9.56 -20.54 -4.46
C LEU A 25 -10.74 -19.58 -4.61
N SER A 26 -11.96 -20.03 -4.27
CA SER A 26 -13.13 -19.16 -4.24
C SER A 26 -12.90 -17.95 -3.33
N CYS A 27 -13.26 -16.76 -3.80
CA CYS A 27 -13.19 -15.53 -3.02
C CYS A 27 -14.30 -15.45 -1.95
N ASP A 28 -15.30 -16.33 -1.97
CA ASP A 28 -16.32 -16.40 -0.93
C ASP A 28 -15.75 -16.99 0.37
N THR A 29 -15.44 -16.11 1.31
CA THR A 29 -14.89 -16.48 2.61
C THR A 29 -15.85 -17.27 3.48
N ARG A 30 -17.17 -17.23 3.22
CA ARG A 30 -18.18 -18.03 3.93
C ARG A 30 -18.17 -19.48 3.45
N GLN A 31 -17.95 -19.66 2.16
CA GLN A 31 -17.85 -20.98 1.55
C GLN A 31 -16.53 -21.69 1.91
N THR A 32 -15.42 -20.96 1.83
CA THR A 32 -14.08 -21.54 2.04
C THR A 32 -13.68 -21.64 3.51
N GLY A 33 -14.22 -20.78 4.37
CA GLY A 33 -13.75 -20.60 5.75
C GLY A 33 -12.38 -19.93 5.85
N LEU A 34 -11.77 -19.57 4.71
CA LEU A 34 -10.44 -18.97 4.60
C LEU A 34 -10.53 -17.46 4.43
N ASN A 35 -9.45 -16.75 4.73
CA ASN A 35 -9.29 -15.39 4.25
C ASN A 35 -8.74 -15.39 2.80
N ASN A 36 -8.86 -14.26 2.12
CA ASN A 36 -8.37 -14.10 0.75
C ASN A 36 -6.96 -13.47 0.70
N ASN A 37 -6.25 -13.45 1.84
CA ASN A 37 -4.87 -13.00 1.87
C ASN A 37 -3.95 -14.10 1.35
N ALA A 38 -3.04 -13.74 0.46
CA ALA A 38 -2.08 -14.65 -0.12
C ALA A 38 -0.65 -14.11 0.06
N LEU A 39 0.27 -15.01 0.36
CA LEU A 39 1.69 -14.74 0.40
C LEU A 39 2.36 -15.45 -0.76
N VAL A 40 3.08 -14.72 -1.60
CA VAL A 40 3.78 -15.25 -2.77
C VAL A 40 5.28 -15.03 -2.58
N ILE A 41 6.05 -16.11 -2.56
CA ILE A 41 7.50 -16.08 -2.33
C ILE A 41 8.24 -16.58 -3.55
N GLY A 42 9.29 -15.87 -3.94
CA GLY A 42 10.19 -16.30 -5.00
C GLY A 42 11.21 -15.23 -5.35
N PRO A 43 12.43 -15.61 -5.75
CA PRO A 43 13.47 -14.67 -6.11
C PRO A 43 13.09 -13.76 -7.27
N SER A 44 13.94 -12.78 -7.56
CA SER A 44 13.79 -11.98 -8.78
C SER A 44 13.79 -12.88 -10.02
N GLY A 45 12.91 -12.61 -10.98
CA GLY A 45 12.77 -13.43 -12.17
C GLY A 45 11.99 -14.75 -11.98
N ALA A 46 11.55 -15.11 -10.77
CA ALA A 46 10.76 -16.33 -10.54
C ALA A 46 9.35 -16.30 -11.16
N GLY A 47 8.93 -15.18 -11.73
CA GLY A 47 7.63 -15.05 -12.39
C GLY A 47 6.49 -14.61 -11.47
N LYS A 48 6.75 -14.06 -10.29
CA LYS A 48 5.73 -13.55 -9.36
C LYS A 48 4.72 -12.65 -10.07
N THR A 49 5.20 -11.64 -10.75
CA THR A 49 4.36 -10.67 -11.46
C THR A 49 3.62 -11.31 -12.63
N ARG A 50 4.31 -12.13 -13.46
CA ARG A 50 3.75 -12.73 -14.67
C ARG A 50 2.74 -13.84 -14.36
N ASN A 51 3.07 -14.73 -13.42
CA ASN A 51 2.31 -15.96 -13.20
C ASN A 51 1.25 -15.81 -12.08
N VAL A 52 1.34 -14.77 -11.27
CA VAL A 52 0.42 -14.58 -10.13
C VAL A 52 -0.29 -13.23 -10.20
N LEU A 53 0.46 -12.12 -10.26
CA LEU A 53 -0.12 -10.79 -10.14
C LEU A 53 -0.98 -10.44 -11.36
N LYS A 54 -0.43 -10.51 -12.58
CA LYS A 54 -1.17 -10.21 -13.82
C LYS A 54 -2.42 -11.09 -14.01
N PRO A 55 -2.36 -12.44 -13.87
CA PRO A 55 -3.56 -13.27 -14.00
C PRO A 55 -4.67 -12.87 -13.02
N ASN A 56 -4.31 -12.56 -11.77
CA ASN A 56 -5.28 -12.17 -10.76
C ASN A 56 -5.83 -10.75 -10.94
N LEU A 57 -5.11 -9.82 -11.57
CA LEU A 57 -5.66 -8.54 -12.02
C LEU A 57 -6.69 -8.74 -13.13
N LEU A 58 -6.41 -9.63 -14.08
CA LEU A 58 -7.31 -9.96 -15.19
C LEU A 58 -8.56 -10.74 -14.76
N GLN A 59 -8.61 -11.29 -13.52
CA GLN A 59 -9.83 -11.88 -12.96
C GLN A 59 -10.93 -10.84 -12.74
N MET A 60 -10.59 -9.56 -12.58
CA MET A 60 -11.55 -8.46 -12.45
C MET A 60 -12.63 -8.67 -11.39
N ASN A 61 -12.26 -9.32 -10.28
CA ASN A 61 -13.17 -9.72 -9.21
C ASN A 61 -13.15 -8.81 -7.98
N ALA A 62 -12.39 -7.72 -8.05
CA ALA A 62 -12.24 -6.73 -6.98
C ALA A 62 -11.84 -5.37 -7.57
N SER A 63 -11.93 -4.30 -6.81
CA SER A 63 -11.09 -3.13 -7.04
C SER A 63 -9.66 -3.43 -6.60
N TYR A 64 -8.68 -2.77 -7.20
CA TYR A 64 -7.28 -3.10 -6.99
C TYR A 64 -6.47 -1.87 -6.56
N ILE A 65 -5.60 -2.04 -5.55
CA ILE A 65 -4.50 -1.14 -5.23
C ILE A 65 -3.21 -1.93 -5.50
N VAL A 66 -2.50 -1.53 -6.54
CA VAL A 66 -1.35 -2.28 -7.06
C VAL A 66 -0.07 -1.49 -6.82
N LEU A 67 0.83 -2.04 -6.01
CA LEU A 67 2.17 -1.49 -5.88
C LEU A 67 3.02 -2.00 -7.06
N ASP A 68 3.51 -1.08 -7.89
CA ASP A 68 4.22 -1.37 -9.13
C ASP A 68 5.64 -0.79 -9.08
N THR A 69 6.61 -1.58 -8.64
CA THR A 69 8.00 -1.15 -8.46
C THR A 69 8.72 -0.81 -9.76
N LYS A 70 8.19 -1.24 -10.91
CA LYS A 70 8.78 -0.98 -12.23
C LYS A 70 7.98 0.02 -13.07
N GLY A 71 6.78 0.42 -12.62
CA GLY A 71 5.89 1.28 -13.38
C GLY A 71 5.38 0.69 -14.69
N THR A 72 5.46 -0.64 -14.86
CA THR A 72 5.09 -1.31 -16.11
C THR A 72 3.67 -1.87 -16.11
N LEU A 73 3.18 -2.27 -14.94
CA LEU A 73 1.87 -2.94 -14.80
C LEU A 73 0.71 -2.07 -15.26
N CYS A 74 0.73 -0.78 -14.89
CA CYS A 74 -0.30 0.15 -15.33
C CYS A 74 -0.39 0.20 -16.87
N ARG A 75 0.74 0.23 -17.56
CA ARG A 75 0.82 0.25 -19.02
C ARG A 75 0.44 -1.08 -19.66
N GLU A 76 0.73 -2.20 -18.98
CA GLU A 76 0.52 -3.54 -19.52
C GLU A 76 -0.91 -4.04 -19.28
N VAL A 77 -1.50 -3.78 -18.13
CA VAL A 77 -2.82 -4.32 -17.73
C VAL A 77 -3.90 -3.23 -17.70
N GLY A 78 -3.52 -1.99 -17.41
CA GLY A 78 -4.46 -0.87 -17.26
C GLY A 78 -5.41 -0.67 -18.44
N PRO A 79 -4.95 -0.69 -19.71
CA PRO A 79 -5.83 -0.55 -20.87
C PRO A 79 -6.91 -1.63 -20.96
N VAL A 80 -6.58 -2.89 -20.59
CA VAL A 80 -7.54 -4.00 -20.59
C VAL A 80 -8.58 -3.77 -19.50
N LEU A 81 -8.16 -3.40 -18.29
CA LEU A 81 -9.09 -3.09 -17.19
C LEU A 81 -10.03 -1.92 -17.56
N ALA A 82 -9.49 -0.86 -18.19
CA ALA A 82 -10.30 0.28 -18.63
C ALA A 82 -11.34 -0.13 -19.69
N ALA A 83 -10.97 -0.99 -20.66
CA ALA A 83 -11.88 -1.53 -21.67
C ALA A 83 -13.02 -2.36 -21.05
N HIS A 84 -12.78 -2.98 -19.90
CA HIS A 84 -13.76 -3.76 -19.13
C HIS A 84 -14.50 -2.95 -18.05
N GLY A 85 -14.42 -1.60 -18.12
CA GLY A 85 -15.25 -0.71 -17.29
C GLY A 85 -14.65 -0.34 -15.93
N TYR A 86 -13.38 -0.64 -15.68
CA TYR A 86 -12.68 -0.14 -14.50
C TYR A 86 -12.30 1.32 -14.67
N ARG A 87 -12.46 2.10 -13.60
CA ARG A 87 -11.78 3.39 -13.51
C ARG A 87 -10.31 3.12 -13.17
N VAL A 88 -9.41 3.35 -14.12
CA VAL A 88 -7.99 3.10 -13.95
C VAL A 88 -7.26 4.39 -13.62
N GLN A 89 -6.54 4.39 -12.51
CA GLN A 89 -5.78 5.53 -12.02
C GLN A 89 -4.31 5.17 -11.83
N CYS A 90 -3.43 6.14 -12.09
CA CYS A 90 -1.99 6.01 -11.91
C CYS A 90 -1.49 7.09 -10.96
N LEU A 91 -0.83 6.65 -9.88
CA LEU A 91 -0.14 7.47 -8.89
C LEU A 91 1.35 7.17 -8.97
N ASN A 92 2.20 8.19 -9.15
CA ASN A 92 3.62 7.98 -9.34
C ASN A 92 4.43 8.59 -8.17
N PHE A 93 5.08 7.74 -7.39
CA PHE A 93 6.07 8.11 -6.37
C PHE A 93 7.52 7.84 -6.81
N ALA A 94 7.75 7.17 -7.95
CA ALA A 94 9.09 6.82 -8.40
C ALA A 94 9.83 7.99 -9.03
N ASP A 95 9.13 8.77 -9.85
CA ASP A 95 9.67 9.96 -10.48
C ASP A 95 8.60 11.05 -10.52
N LEU A 96 8.72 11.96 -9.58
CA LEU A 96 7.77 13.07 -9.41
C LEU A 96 7.92 14.16 -10.48
N ASN A 97 9.05 14.19 -11.19
CA ASN A 97 9.35 15.21 -12.20
C ASN A 97 8.99 14.78 -13.61
N THR A 98 8.88 13.48 -13.85
CA THR A 98 8.51 12.94 -15.15
C THR A 98 7.02 12.65 -15.21
N VAL A 99 6.39 13.20 -16.22
CA VAL A 99 4.98 12.96 -16.55
C VAL A 99 4.92 11.86 -17.62
N PRO A 100 4.78 10.58 -17.27
CA PRO A 100 4.67 9.53 -18.28
C PRO A 100 3.39 9.73 -19.08
N ALA A 101 3.46 9.50 -20.39
CA ALA A 101 2.27 9.42 -21.22
C ALA A 101 1.43 8.22 -20.78
N LEU A 102 0.18 8.46 -20.43
CA LEU A 102 -0.78 7.43 -20.06
C LEU A 102 -1.57 6.97 -21.29
N ALA A 103 -1.90 5.69 -21.31
CA ALA A 103 -2.78 5.16 -22.36
C ALA A 103 -4.20 5.74 -22.21
N PRO A 104 -4.99 5.77 -23.29
CA PRO A 104 -6.38 6.20 -23.22
C PRO A 104 -7.19 5.44 -22.16
N GLY A 105 -8.01 6.16 -21.41
CA GLY A 105 -8.82 5.59 -20.32
C GLY A 105 -8.09 5.41 -18.99
N ILE A 106 -6.84 5.86 -18.90
CA ILE A 106 -6.06 5.88 -17.66
C ILE A 106 -5.91 7.33 -17.18
N GLU A 107 -6.28 7.58 -15.93
CA GLU A 107 -6.23 8.91 -15.32
C GLU A 107 -5.01 9.02 -14.38
N ARG A 108 -4.41 10.22 -14.36
CA ARG A 108 -3.46 10.54 -13.30
C ARG A 108 -4.22 10.97 -12.07
N CYS A 109 -3.72 10.58 -10.89
CA CYS A 109 -4.22 11.09 -9.63
C CYS A 109 -3.07 11.60 -8.75
N GLY A 110 -3.41 12.49 -7.84
CA GLY A 110 -2.53 12.98 -6.80
C GLY A 110 -2.82 12.32 -5.46
N TYR A 111 -1.96 12.59 -4.50
CA TYR A 111 -2.14 12.15 -3.14
C TYR A 111 -1.64 13.23 -2.16
N ASN A 112 -2.56 13.77 -1.38
CA ASN A 112 -2.25 14.66 -0.27
C ASN A 112 -2.66 13.97 1.03
N PRO A 113 -1.71 13.54 1.88
CA PRO A 113 -2.04 12.80 3.10
C PRO A 113 -2.91 13.58 4.08
N LEU A 114 -2.89 14.92 4.05
CA LEU A 114 -3.68 15.73 4.96
C LEU A 114 -5.18 15.72 4.59
N ARG A 115 -5.55 15.45 3.34
CA ARG A 115 -6.95 15.30 2.92
C ARG A 115 -7.63 14.06 3.50
N HIS A 116 -6.86 13.08 3.98
CA HIS A 116 -7.39 11.86 4.59
C HIS A 116 -7.52 11.96 6.13
N ILE A 117 -7.19 13.13 6.70
CA ILE A 117 -7.49 13.45 8.09
C ILE A 117 -8.99 13.72 8.22
N ARG A 118 -9.66 12.91 9.03
CA ARG A 118 -11.10 13.04 9.26
C ARG A 118 -11.44 14.34 9.98
N LEU A 119 -12.65 14.82 9.75
CA LEU A 119 -13.25 15.86 10.56
C LEU A 119 -14.13 15.23 11.66
N LYS A 120 -14.09 15.84 12.84
CA LYS A 120 -15.02 15.54 13.94
C LYS A 120 -16.38 16.19 13.67
N ALA A 121 -17.37 15.90 14.49
CA ALA A 121 -18.71 16.48 14.40
C ALA A 121 -18.72 18.04 14.53
N ASP A 122 -17.73 18.59 15.20
CA ASP A 122 -17.53 20.04 15.35
C ASP A 122 -16.81 20.70 14.16
N GLY A 123 -16.49 19.92 13.10
CA GLY A 123 -15.75 20.37 11.92
C GLY A 123 -14.24 20.45 12.11
N ARG A 124 -13.70 20.21 13.29
CA ARG A 124 -12.26 20.21 13.57
C ARG A 124 -11.58 18.91 13.13
N PRO A 125 -10.31 18.96 12.75
CA PRO A 125 -9.54 17.77 12.38
C PRO A 125 -9.46 16.74 13.51
N ASN A 126 -9.46 15.46 13.16
CA ASN A 126 -9.32 14.37 14.13
C ASN A 126 -7.88 14.29 14.63
N GLN A 127 -7.70 14.44 15.93
CA GLN A 127 -6.40 14.47 16.59
C GLN A 127 -5.60 13.17 16.42
N GLN A 128 -6.29 12.01 16.44
CA GLN A 128 -5.63 10.71 16.25
C GLN A 128 -5.07 10.57 14.84
N ASP A 129 -5.80 11.06 13.82
CA ASP A 129 -5.35 11.01 12.44
C ASP A 129 -4.13 11.93 12.23
N ILE A 130 -4.11 13.12 12.83
CA ILE A 130 -2.95 14.02 12.83
C ILE A 130 -1.72 13.32 13.41
N LEU A 131 -1.86 12.70 14.60
CA LEU A 131 -0.76 11.97 15.24
C LEU A 131 -0.29 10.78 14.40
N SER A 132 -1.22 10.09 13.72
CA SER A 132 -0.89 8.95 12.87
C SER A 132 -0.09 9.37 11.64
N VAL A 133 -0.47 10.49 10.99
CA VAL A 133 0.29 11.06 9.86
C VAL A 133 1.69 11.47 10.30
N ALA A 134 1.81 12.21 11.41
CA ALA A 134 3.10 12.65 11.90
C ALA A 134 4.03 11.48 12.28
N LYS A 135 3.52 10.43 12.92
CA LYS A 135 4.30 9.23 13.27
C LYS A 135 4.71 8.40 12.05
N ALA A 136 3.91 8.41 10.98
CA ALA A 136 4.28 7.72 9.76
C ALA A 136 5.38 8.45 8.99
N ILE A 137 5.39 9.78 9.01
CA ILE A 137 6.43 10.61 8.39
C ILE A 137 7.70 10.65 9.26
N CYS A 138 7.54 10.70 10.59
CA CYS A 138 8.64 10.70 11.56
C CYS A 138 8.57 9.44 12.42
N PRO A 139 8.92 8.25 11.89
CA PRO A 139 8.98 7.03 12.69
C PRO A 139 10.14 7.10 13.70
N ILE A 140 10.07 6.26 14.72
CA ILE A 140 11.19 6.05 15.65
C ILE A 140 12.20 5.16 14.95
N GLU A 141 13.40 5.66 14.71
CA GLU A 141 14.50 4.94 14.04
C GLU A 141 15.58 4.51 15.06
N ASP A 142 15.91 5.37 16.02
CA ASP A 142 16.85 5.06 17.09
C ASP A 142 16.13 4.61 18.36
N ASN A 143 16.07 3.30 18.56
CA ASN A 143 15.49 2.72 19.77
C ASN A 143 16.30 2.99 21.04
N ASN A 144 17.58 3.40 20.94
CA ASN A 144 18.41 3.73 22.08
C ASN A 144 18.18 5.17 22.56
N GLN A 145 17.81 6.07 21.64
CA GLN A 145 17.53 7.48 21.94
C GLN A 145 16.20 7.94 21.32
N PRO A 146 15.07 7.29 21.64
CA PRO A 146 13.77 7.56 20.99
C PRO A 146 13.23 8.95 21.29
N PHE A 147 13.78 9.66 22.25
CA PHE A 147 13.36 11.00 22.64
C PHE A 147 13.36 11.97 21.47
N TRP A 148 14.41 11.95 20.65
CA TRP A 148 14.59 12.91 19.55
C TRP A 148 13.54 12.71 18.46
N ASP A 149 13.29 11.45 18.07
CA ASP A 149 12.26 11.11 17.09
C ASP A 149 10.85 11.43 17.61
N HIS A 150 10.59 11.16 18.88
CA HIS A 150 9.33 11.56 19.52
C HIS A 150 9.14 13.07 19.53
N ALA A 151 10.17 13.84 19.85
CA ALA A 151 10.11 15.28 19.89
C ALA A 151 9.88 15.89 18.48
N ALA A 152 10.57 15.37 17.47
CA ALA A 152 10.36 15.75 16.06
C ALA A 152 8.94 15.41 15.58
N SER A 153 8.44 14.20 15.88
CA SER A 153 7.08 13.78 15.54
C SER A 153 6.00 14.62 16.24
N ASN A 154 6.22 15.02 17.50
CA ASN A 154 5.33 15.90 18.23
C ASN A 154 5.29 17.30 17.63
N LEU A 155 6.44 17.86 17.25
CA LEU A 155 6.52 19.15 16.57
C LEU A 155 5.82 19.07 15.20
N LEU A 156 6.04 18.00 14.43
CA LEU A 156 5.34 17.78 13.15
C LEU A 156 3.82 17.71 13.36
N SER A 157 3.36 16.99 14.41
CA SER A 157 1.93 16.94 14.75
C SER A 157 1.34 18.31 15.03
N CYS A 158 2.11 19.17 15.71
CA CYS A 158 1.71 20.55 16.00
C CYS A 158 1.52 21.35 14.70
N LEU A 159 2.48 21.27 13.77
CA LEU A 159 2.44 22.00 12.51
C LEU A 159 1.35 21.47 11.57
N ILE A 160 1.15 20.14 11.50
CA ILE A 160 0.04 19.53 10.76
C ILE A 160 -1.31 20.02 11.34
N ALA A 161 -1.45 20.03 12.67
CA ALA A 161 -2.65 20.54 13.32
C ALA A 161 -2.93 22.00 12.94
N TYR A 162 -1.90 22.86 12.93
CA TYR A 162 -2.02 24.25 12.51
C TYR A 162 -2.52 24.36 11.06
N VAL A 163 -1.85 23.66 10.12
CA VAL A 163 -2.22 23.69 8.71
C VAL A 163 -3.66 23.22 8.49
N THR A 164 -4.08 22.15 9.16
CA THR A 164 -5.42 21.57 8.97
C THR A 164 -6.52 22.31 9.71
N GLU A 165 -6.21 23.08 10.78
CA GLU A 165 -7.18 23.88 11.51
C GLU A 165 -7.33 25.30 10.97
N GLN A 166 -6.25 25.92 10.48
CA GLN A 166 -6.20 27.36 10.24
C GLN A 166 -6.13 27.74 8.75
N LEU A 167 -5.62 26.88 7.89
CA LEU A 167 -5.46 27.21 6.47
C LEU A 167 -6.67 26.77 5.64
N PRO A 168 -6.95 27.46 4.51
CA PRO A 168 -7.98 27.04 3.57
C PRO A 168 -7.62 25.67 2.95
N ALA A 169 -8.64 24.92 2.50
CA ALA A 169 -8.51 23.53 2.07
C ALA A 169 -7.47 23.28 0.96
N ASP A 170 -7.27 24.22 0.06
CA ASP A 170 -6.28 24.18 -1.02
C ASP A 170 -4.83 24.39 -0.54
N GLU A 171 -4.66 24.99 0.65
CA GLU A 171 -3.38 25.17 1.30
C GLU A 171 -3.06 24.09 2.36
N GLN A 172 -4.01 23.21 2.68
CA GLN A 172 -3.81 22.11 3.62
C GLN A 172 -2.95 21.01 2.98
N THR A 173 -1.66 21.25 2.87
CA THR A 173 -0.68 20.35 2.22
C THR A 173 0.57 20.18 3.08
N ILE A 174 1.34 19.11 2.80
CA ILE A 174 2.67 18.93 3.43
C ILE A 174 3.62 20.08 3.05
N SER A 175 3.49 20.64 1.85
CA SER A 175 4.31 21.82 1.46
C SER A 175 4.06 23.02 2.39
N SER A 176 2.84 23.22 2.87
CA SER A 176 2.53 24.28 3.84
C SER A 176 3.12 23.97 5.22
N VAL A 177 3.15 22.70 5.62
CA VAL A 177 3.85 22.27 6.85
C VAL A 177 5.33 22.55 6.77
N ILE A 178 5.97 22.25 5.62
CA ILE A 178 7.41 22.49 5.41
C ILE A 178 7.74 23.98 5.48
N LYS A 179 6.91 24.85 4.90
CA LYS A 179 7.09 26.30 5.05
C LYS A 179 7.06 26.76 6.51
N LEU A 180 6.21 26.19 7.35
CA LEU A 180 6.21 26.47 8.77
C LEU A 180 7.51 26.01 9.45
N ILE A 181 8.08 24.88 9.02
CA ILE A 181 9.37 24.38 9.54
C ILE A 181 10.51 25.35 9.18
N GLU A 182 10.56 25.83 7.95
CA GLU A 182 11.56 26.78 7.46
C GLU A 182 11.57 28.08 8.27
N HIS A 183 10.43 28.52 8.79
CA HIS A 183 10.25 29.74 9.56
C HIS A 183 10.20 29.54 11.08
N LEU A 184 10.60 28.37 11.58
CA LEU A 184 10.69 28.13 13.04
C LEU A 184 11.81 28.92 13.69
N GLN A 185 12.97 29.01 13.02
CA GLN A 185 14.17 29.62 13.58
C GLN A 185 14.11 31.18 13.58
N ASP A 186 13.45 31.79 12.61
CA ASP A 186 13.27 33.24 12.55
C ASP A 186 12.08 33.74 13.42
N GLY A 187 11.40 32.81 14.07
CA GLY A 187 10.27 33.07 14.96
C GLY A 187 8.97 33.45 14.26
N ALA A 188 8.91 33.43 12.91
CA ALA A 188 7.68 33.77 12.19
C ALA A 188 6.56 32.76 12.49
N THR A 189 6.90 31.47 12.49
CA THR A 189 5.96 30.39 12.87
C THR A 189 5.49 30.56 14.32
N GLY A 190 6.37 30.94 15.25
CA GLY A 190 5.99 31.20 16.65
C GLY A 190 4.91 32.27 16.78
N ARG A 191 5.05 33.38 16.05
CA ARG A 191 4.06 34.46 16.03
C ARG A 191 2.66 34.01 15.59
N LEU A 192 2.58 33.06 14.64
CA LEU A 192 1.29 32.49 14.22
C LEU A 192 0.59 31.76 15.36
N PHE A 193 1.34 31.07 16.22
CA PHE A 193 0.77 30.41 17.41
C PHE A 193 0.42 31.41 18.53
N ASP A 194 1.15 32.51 18.64
CA ASP A 194 0.80 33.60 19.56
C ASP A 194 -0.54 34.21 19.17
N ASP A 195 -0.81 34.40 17.88
CA ASP A 195 -2.12 34.90 17.40
C ASP A 195 -3.27 33.95 17.77
N LEU A 196 -3.04 32.61 17.80
CA LEU A 196 -4.05 31.63 18.19
C LEU A 196 -4.49 31.77 19.65
N ILE A 197 -3.68 32.40 20.53
CA ILE A 197 -4.05 32.60 21.92
C ILE A 197 -5.34 33.45 22.01
N THR A 198 -5.51 34.39 21.07
CA THR A 198 -6.67 35.31 21.03
C THR A 198 -7.73 34.86 20.03
N THR A 199 -7.33 34.29 18.88
CA THR A 199 -8.26 33.96 17.78
C THR A 199 -8.93 32.61 17.94
N ASP A 200 -8.20 31.59 18.42
CA ASP A 200 -8.72 30.24 18.69
C ASP A 200 -8.04 29.58 19.91
N PRO A 201 -8.39 30.02 21.14
CA PRO A 201 -7.77 29.51 22.37
C PRO A 201 -7.94 28.00 22.60
N GLN A 202 -8.92 27.38 21.91
CA GLN A 202 -9.22 25.95 21.99
C GLN A 202 -8.59 25.13 20.86
N SER A 203 -7.76 25.73 20.00
CA SER A 203 -7.03 25.04 18.93
C SER A 203 -6.19 23.88 19.49
N TYR A 204 -6.28 22.73 18.82
CA TYR A 204 -5.42 21.60 19.16
C TYR A 204 -3.95 21.90 18.84
N ALA A 205 -3.71 22.61 17.74
CA ALA A 205 -2.38 23.08 17.37
C ALA A 205 -1.77 23.94 18.51
N LEU A 206 -2.53 24.90 19.06
CA LEU A 206 -2.08 25.70 20.18
C LEU A 206 -1.78 24.87 21.43
N SER A 207 -2.58 23.83 21.70
CA SER A 207 -2.33 22.93 22.83
C SER A 207 -1.02 22.14 22.69
N LEU A 208 -0.70 21.70 21.46
CA LEU A 208 0.56 21.02 21.15
C LEU A 208 1.74 22.00 21.20
N TRP A 209 1.56 23.23 20.68
CA TRP A 209 2.59 24.26 20.71
C TRP A 209 3.00 24.62 22.13
N ARG A 210 2.05 24.80 23.05
CA ARG A 210 2.32 25.07 24.48
C ARG A 210 3.18 23.98 25.13
N ARG A 211 2.97 22.72 24.75
CA ARG A 211 3.81 21.58 25.22
C ARG A 211 5.20 21.65 24.64
N TYR A 212 5.32 21.99 23.35
CA TYR A 212 6.58 22.12 22.66
C TYR A 212 7.39 23.33 23.17
N ALA A 213 6.73 24.43 23.51
CA ALA A 213 7.37 25.65 24.04
C ALA A 213 8.25 25.40 25.27
N ILE A 214 7.98 24.34 26.04
CA ILE A 214 8.84 23.95 27.17
C ILE A 214 10.24 23.58 26.67
N THR A 215 10.37 22.98 25.49
CA THR A 215 11.66 22.59 24.89
C THR A 215 12.38 23.78 24.25
N GLN A 216 11.67 24.81 23.84
CA GLN A 216 12.24 26.02 23.23
C GLN A 216 13.15 26.79 24.18
N ASN A 217 12.92 26.71 25.49
CA ASN A 217 13.78 27.35 26.50
C ASN A 217 15.20 26.76 26.56
N ALA A 218 15.41 25.58 25.95
CA ALA A 218 16.73 24.97 25.78
C ALA A 218 17.15 25.13 24.30
N GLU A 219 17.78 26.25 23.94
CA GLU A 219 18.10 26.65 22.55
C GLU A 219 18.77 25.54 21.73
N ARG A 220 19.74 24.83 22.32
CA ARG A 220 20.42 23.69 21.64
C ARG A 220 19.48 22.52 21.38
N MET A 221 18.58 22.22 22.32
CA MET A 221 17.59 21.15 22.17
C MET A 221 16.60 21.49 21.06
N HIS A 222 16.09 22.71 21.06
CA HIS A 222 15.22 23.23 20.01
C HIS A 222 15.85 23.11 18.62
N ALA A 223 17.07 23.62 18.46
CA ALA A 223 17.80 23.53 17.20
C ALA A 223 18.00 22.08 16.71
N SER A 224 18.30 21.15 17.62
CA SER A 224 18.44 19.73 17.28
C SER A 224 17.12 19.10 16.83
N ILE A 225 16.00 19.37 17.53
CA ILE A 225 14.67 18.84 17.16
C ILE A 225 14.23 19.36 15.78
N VAL A 226 14.43 20.67 15.53
CA VAL A 226 14.12 21.27 14.22
C VAL A 226 14.99 20.68 13.11
N GLY A 227 16.28 20.46 13.38
CA GLY A 227 17.20 19.85 12.42
C GLY A 227 16.78 18.42 12.04
N ILE A 228 16.44 17.58 13.02
CA ILE A 228 15.98 16.22 12.79
C ILE A 228 14.64 16.23 12.00
N LEU A 229 13.70 17.10 12.38
CA LEU A 229 12.45 17.23 11.66
C LEU A 229 12.66 17.67 10.21
N ALA A 230 13.50 18.67 9.98
CA ALA A 230 13.81 19.17 8.64
C ALA A 230 14.39 18.07 7.75
N GLU A 231 15.31 17.24 8.29
CA GLU A 231 15.87 16.09 7.58
C GLU A 231 14.79 15.07 7.18
N LYS A 232 13.96 14.67 8.14
CA LYS A 232 12.90 13.66 7.89
C LYS A 232 11.82 14.09 6.89
N VAL A 233 11.58 15.39 6.73
CA VAL A 233 10.58 15.91 5.78
C VAL A 233 11.19 16.45 4.48
N MET A 234 12.50 16.47 4.34
CA MET A 234 13.20 17.10 3.21
C MET A 234 12.72 16.57 1.85
N CYS A 235 12.62 15.26 1.71
CA CYS A 235 12.17 14.62 0.46
C CYS A 235 10.69 14.91 0.13
N LEU A 236 9.89 15.24 1.12
CA LEU A 236 8.47 15.57 0.94
C LEU A 236 8.28 17.02 0.46
N GLY A 237 9.34 17.83 0.46
CA GLY A 237 9.36 19.22 0.00
C GLY A 237 9.74 19.41 -1.47
N PHE A 238 10.07 18.37 -2.20
CA PHE A 238 10.43 18.47 -3.61
C PHE A 238 9.29 19.07 -4.45
N ASP A 239 9.62 19.80 -5.51
CA ASP A 239 8.64 20.45 -6.40
C ASP A 239 7.63 19.44 -6.96
N GLY A 240 8.09 18.25 -7.34
CA GLY A 240 7.23 17.18 -7.81
C GLY A 240 6.26 16.68 -6.73
N ALA A 241 6.68 16.60 -5.45
CA ALA A 241 5.80 16.27 -4.34
C ALA A 241 4.74 17.37 -4.11
N ALA A 242 5.13 18.64 -4.23
CA ALA A 242 4.19 19.76 -4.13
C ALA A 242 3.12 19.71 -5.24
N GLN A 243 3.47 19.28 -6.46
CA GLN A 243 2.51 19.06 -7.55
C GLN A 243 1.56 17.91 -7.21
N LEU A 244 2.08 16.78 -6.69
CA LEU A 244 1.29 15.63 -6.28
C LEU A 244 0.20 15.99 -5.26
N TYR A 245 0.54 16.84 -4.26
CA TYR A 245 -0.41 17.29 -3.24
C TYR A 245 -1.52 18.20 -3.78
N ARG A 246 -1.27 18.92 -4.88
CA ARG A 246 -2.19 19.88 -5.50
C ARG A 246 -2.91 19.35 -6.72
N GLU A 247 -2.60 18.13 -7.16
CA GLU A 247 -3.29 17.52 -8.30
C GLU A 247 -4.81 17.58 -8.09
N CYS A 248 -5.55 17.99 -9.12
CA CYS A 248 -6.99 18.20 -8.99
C CYS A 248 -7.76 16.91 -8.71
N HIS A 249 -7.31 15.78 -9.28
CA HIS A 249 -7.87 14.47 -9.05
C HIS A 249 -7.08 13.76 -7.94
N GLN A 250 -7.52 13.90 -6.69
CA GLN A 250 -6.94 13.19 -5.56
C GLN A 250 -7.53 11.79 -5.42
N VAL A 251 -6.73 10.85 -4.89
CA VAL A 251 -7.22 9.50 -4.60
C VAL A 251 -8.39 9.54 -3.62
N ASP A 252 -9.44 8.81 -3.95
CA ASP A 252 -10.60 8.58 -3.08
C ASP A 252 -10.70 7.08 -2.75
N PHE A 253 -10.22 6.71 -1.57
CA PHE A 253 -10.23 5.31 -1.12
C PHE A 253 -11.66 4.78 -0.92
N ALA A 254 -12.57 5.61 -0.42
CA ALA A 254 -13.94 5.17 -0.14
C ALA A 254 -14.66 4.73 -1.43
N SER A 255 -14.49 5.46 -2.53
CA SER A 255 -15.15 5.15 -3.80
C SER A 255 -14.73 3.78 -4.37
N MET A 256 -13.53 3.27 -4.03
CA MET A 256 -13.04 1.97 -4.49
C MET A 256 -13.84 0.79 -3.94
N GLY A 257 -14.48 0.95 -2.77
CA GLY A 257 -15.37 -0.05 -2.17
C GLY A 257 -16.77 -0.10 -2.79
N HIS A 258 -17.09 0.81 -3.71
CA HIS A 258 -18.42 0.94 -4.34
C HIS A 258 -18.40 0.80 -5.85
N THR A 259 -17.31 1.17 -6.49
CA THR A 259 -17.17 1.14 -7.95
C THR A 259 -15.85 0.46 -8.33
N PRO A 260 -15.86 -0.47 -9.32
CA PRO A 260 -14.63 -1.11 -9.77
C PRO A 260 -13.57 -0.10 -10.19
N CYS A 261 -12.43 -0.14 -9.51
CA CYS A 261 -11.33 0.77 -9.73
C CYS A 261 -10.00 0.00 -9.65
N ALA A 262 -9.02 0.41 -10.45
CA ALA A 262 -7.65 -0.09 -10.37
C ALA A 262 -6.71 1.10 -10.21
N LEU A 263 -6.09 1.20 -9.04
CA LEU A 263 -5.12 2.23 -8.70
C LEU A 263 -3.72 1.62 -8.74
N PHE A 264 -2.94 2.01 -9.73
CA PHE A 264 -1.53 1.62 -9.85
C PHE A 264 -0.66 2.67 -9.19
N VAL A 265 0.13 2.23 -8.22
CA VAL A 265 1.04 3.07 -7.44
C VAL A 265 2.46 2.70 -7.83
N THR A 266 3.08 3.55 -8.64
CA THR A 266 4.48 3.35 -9.05
C THR A 266 5.41 3.83 -7.96
N VAL A 267 6.36 2.99 -7.55
CA VAL A 267 7.40 3.31 -6.56
C VAL A 267 8.77 2.97 -7.15
N SER A 268 9.80 3.65 -6.67
CA SER A 268 11.18 3.37 -7.11
C SER A 268 11.73 2.14 -6.39
N ASP A 269 12.44 1.30 -7.12
CA ASP A 269 13.27 0.21 -6.57
C ASP A 269 14.68 0.67 -6.18
N ILE A 270 15.10 1.85 -6.65
CA ILE A 270 16.43 2.43 -6.45
C ILE A 270 16.37 3.57 -5.42
N ASP A 271 15.50 4.55 -5.65
CA ASP A 271 15.35 5.72 -4.78
C ASP A 271 14.24 5.49 -3.75
N ARG A 272 14.65 5.35 -2.49
CA ARG A 272 13.80 5.03 -1.34
C ARG A 272 13.34 6.26 -0.55
N ASN A 273 13.67 7.48 -1.02
CA ASN A 273 13.37 8.72 -0.28
C ASN A 273 11.87 8.93 -0.02
N LEU A 274 10.99 8.42 -0.89
CA LEU A 274 9.54 8.53 -0.74
C LEU A 274 8.86 7.32 -0.07
N ASP A 275 9.63 6.37 0.44
CA ASP A 275 9.07 5.22 1.17
C ASP A 275 8.19 5.61 2.36
N PRO A 276 8.52 6.63 3.18
CA PRO A 276 7.64 7.06 4.26
C PRO A 276 6.26 7.55 3.74
N LEU A 277 6.25 8.26 2.61
CA LEU A 277 5.00 8.71 1.98
C LEU A 277 4.21 7.53 1.40
N THR A 278 4.90 6.56 0.79
CA THR A 278 4.28 5.35 0.25
C THR A 278 3.70 4.47 1.37
N GLY A 279 4.45 4.29 2.46
CA GLY A 279 3.98 3.55 3.65
C GLY A 279 2.75 4.20 4.28
N LEU A 280 2.76 5.53 4.39
CA LEU A 280 1.60 6.31 4.86
C LEU A 280 0.41 6.16 3.92
N PHE A 281 0.63 6.23 2.59
CA PHE A 281 -0.41 6.02 1.58
C PHE A 281 -1.11 4.67 1.75
N ILE A 282 -0.36 3.57 1.80
CA ILE A 282 -0.92 2.22 1.98
C ILE A 282 -1.66 2.11 3.32
N SER A 283 -1.10 2.67 4.40
CA SER A 283 -1.75 2.68 5.72
C SER A 283 -3.07 3.45 5.69
N GLN A 284 -3.11 4.64 5.07
CA GLN A 284 -4.34 5.43 4.93
C GLN A 284 -5.36 4.74 4.02
N ALA A 285 -4.91 4.04 2.97
CA ALA A 285 -5.78 3.26 2.10
C ALA A 285 -6.50 2.15 2.88
N PHE A 286 -5.76 1.32 3.64
CA PHE A 286 -6.36 0.32 4.50
C PHE A 286 -7.35 0.92 5.50
N MET A 287 -6.93 1.95 6.23
CA MET A 287 -7.77 2.57 7.25
C MET A 287 -9.00 3.27 6.66
N GLY A 288 -8.89 3.88 5.49
CA GLY A 288 -10.01 4.48 4.77
C GLY A 288 -11.04 3.44 4.35
N LEU A 289 -10.60 2.34 3.77
CA LEU A 289 -11.46 1.22 3.35
C LEU A 289 -12.09 0.47 4.53
N ILE A 290 -11.33 0.24 5.61
CA ILE A 290 -11.87 -0.38 6.84
C ILE A 290 -13.02 0.48 7.40
N ARG A 291 -12.81 1.79 7.50
CA ARG A 291 -13.84 2.72 7.98
C ARG A 291 -15.06 2.77 7.06
N GLU A 292 -14.83 2.66 5.75
CA GLU A 292 -15.93 2.63 4.78
C GLU A 292 -16.73 1.33 4.90
N ALA A 293 -16.05 0.20 5.07
CA ALA A 293 -16.72 -1.08 5.35
C ALA A 293 -17.53 -1.02 6.65
N ASP A 294 -16.97 -0.44 7.73
CA ASP A 294 -17.65 -0.32 9.02
C ASP A 294 -18.90 0.60 8.98
N ARG A 295 -19.05 1.43 7.93
CA ARG A 295 -20.26 2.25 7.68
C ARG A 295 -21.35 1.47 6.96
N GLN A 296 -21.02 0.36 6.31
CA GLN A 296 -21.99 -0.45 5.59
C GLN A 296 -22.85 -1.27 6.59
N PRO A 297 -24.10 -1.56 6.26
CA PRO A 297 -25.02 -2.29 7.17
C PRO A 297 -24.51 -3.67 7.57
N ASP A 298 -23.78 -4.36 6.69
CA ASP A 298 -23.22 -5.70 6.91
C ASP A 298 -21.75 -5.67 7.35
N GLY A 299 -21.17 -4.47 7.52
CA GLY A 299 -19.75 -4.29 7.91
C GLY A 299 -18.74 -4.67 6.83
N SER A 300 -19.18 -4.79 5.56
CA SER A 300 -18.31 -5.18 4.47
C SER A 300 -18.47 -4.26 3.23
N LEU A 301 -17.41 -4.11 2.45
CA LEU A 301 -17.46 -3.32 1.21
C LEU A 301 -18.34 -4.01 0.16
N PRO A 302 -19.24 -3.29 -0.53
CA PRO A 302 -20.03 -3.80 -1.66
C PRO A 302 -19.16 -4.36 -2.80
N VAL A 303 -18.09 -3.67 -3.14
CA VAL A 303 -17.06 -4.13 -4.08
C VAL A 303 -15.82 -4.50 -3.27
N PRO A 304 -15.35 -5.77 -3.34
CA PRO A 304 -14.12 -6.16 -2.68
C PRO A 304 -12.94 -5.30 -3.13
N VAL A 305 -11.99 -5.03 -2.24
CA VAL A 305 -10.74 -4.32 -2.60
C VAL A 305 -9.55 -5.19 -2.30
N ARG A 306 -8.70 -5.43 -3.32
CA ARG A 306 -7.49 -6.25 -3.21
C ARG A 306 -6.24 -5.39 -3.32
N PHE A 307 -5.41 -5.44 -2.29
CA PHE A 307 -4.05 -4.91 -2.34
C PHE A 307 -3.13 -5.94 -2.98
N MET A 308 -2.44 -5.54 -4.04
CA MET A 308 -1.44 -6.33 -4.75
C MET A 308 -0.08 -5.67 -4.51
N LEU A 309 0.63 -6.12 -3.47
CA LEU A 309 1.84 -5.44 -2.99
C LEU A 309 3.08 -6.18 -3.50
N ASP A 310 3.58 -5.76 -4.68
CA ASP A 310 4.83 -6.29 -5.23
C ASP A 310 6.03 -5.76 -4.42
N ASP A 311 7.03 -6.60 -4.20
CA ASP A 311 8.19 -6.34 -3.36
C ASP A 311 7.82 -5.76 -1.97
N PHE A 312 6.78 -6.31 -1.35
CA PHE A 312 6.20 -5.87 -0.07
C PHE A 312 7.24 -5.70 1.04
N ALA A 313 8.25 -6.56 1.09
CA ALA A 313 9.32 -6.49 2.09
C ALA A 313 10.28 -5.30 1.90
N ASN A 314 10.04 -4.46 0.92
CA ASN A 314 10.79 -3.21 0.74
C ASN A 314 10.11 -2.01 1.38
N LEU A 315 8.86 -2.13 1.82
CA LEU A 315 8.05 -1.03 2.31
C LEU A 315 7.60 -1.24 3.75
N GLN A 316 7.99 -0.34 4.65
CA GLN A 316 7.53 -0.37 6.03
C GLN A 316 6.13 0.24 6.15
N ILE A 317 5.12 -0.62 6.32
CA ILE A 317 3.73 -0.19 6.53
C ILE A 317 3.42 -0.28 8.03
N PRO A 318 3.02 0.83 8.66
CA PRO A 318 2.67 0.82 10.08
C PRO A 318 1.56 -0.17 10.41
N GLN A 319 1.74 -1.00 11.44
CA GLN A 319 0.73 -1.93 11.99
C GLN A 319 0.09 -2.89 10.97
N ILE A 320 0.78 -3.23 9.89
CA ILE A 320 0.24 -4.09 8.83
C ILE A 320 -0.17 -5.49 9.36
N ASP A 321 0.56 -6.03 10.33
CA ASP A 321 0.25 -7.29 11.01
C ASP A 321 -1.14 -7.26 11.66
N ASN A 322 -1.49 -6.17 12.35
CA ASN A 322 -2.82 -5.96 12.92
C ASN A 322 -3.89 -5.77 11.84
N VAL A 323 -3.58 -4.97 10.81
CA VAL A 323 -4.49 -4.71 9.70
C VAL A 323 -4.89 -6.01 9.00
N LEU A 324 -3.93 -6.86 8.63
CA LEU A 324 -4.19 -8.15 7.96
C LEU A 324 -5.10 -9.08 8.78
N SER A 325 -5.06 -8.98 10.12
CA SER A 325 -5.90 -9.80 10.99
C SER A 325 -7.39 -9.43 10.96
N ILE A 326 -7.73 -8.18 10.61
CA ILE A 326 -9.10 -7.64 10.72
C ILE A 326 -9.80 -7.40 9.38
N ILE A 327 -9.09 -7.45 8.25
CA ILE A 327 -9.64 -7.08 6.94
C ILE A 327 -10.55 -8.14 6.31
N ARG A 328 -10.45 -9.42 6.75
CA ARG A 328 -11.20 -10.54 6.18
C ARG A 328 -12.71 -10.29 6.11
N SER A 329 -13.33 -9.85 7.21
CA SER A 329 -14.78 -9.63 7.30
C SER A 329 -15.26 -8.41 6.52
N ARG A 330 -14.35 -7.57 6.05
CA ARG A 330 -14.62 -6.28 5.40
C ARG A 330 -14.54 -6.31 3.87
N ASN A 331 -14.38 -7.49 3.26
CA ASN A 331 -14.10 -7.65 1.83
C ASN A 331 -12.83 -6.90 1.37
N ILE A 332 -11.83 -6.83 2.24
CA ILE A 332 -10.51 -6.29 1.90
C ILE A 332 -9.52 -7.45 1.92
N TRP A 333 -8.72 -7.58 0.87
CA TRP A 333 -7.79 -8.69 0.65
C TRP A 333 -6.39 -8.18 0.37
N ALA A 334 -5.39 -8.95 0.72
CA ALA A 334 -3.99 -8.61 0.45
C ALA A 334 -3.25 -9.78 -0.21
N THR A 335 -2.57 -9.50 -1.31
CA THR A 335 -1.59 -10.40 -1.92
C THR A 335 -0.22 -9.77 -1.75
N LEU A 336 0.61 -10.39 -0.91
CA LEU A 336 1.94 -9.93 -0.56
C LEU A 336 2.97 -10.71 -1.35
N LEU A 337 3.80 -10.03 -2.14
CA LEU A 337 4.84 -10.66 -2.93
C LEU A 337 6.20 -10.36 -2.29
N LEU A 338 6.97 -11.41 -2.02
CA LEU A 338 8.27 -11.35 -1.36
C LEU A 338 9.34 -12.06 -2.21
N GLN A 339 10.60 -11.70 -1.99
CA GLN A 339 11.71 -12.47 -2.54
C GLN A 339 12.13 -13.60 -1.60
N SER A 340 12.13 -13.34 -0.28
CA SER A 340 12.43 -14.32 0.77
C SER A 340 11.75 -13.94 2.07
N THR A 341 11.63 -14.89 3.02
CA THR A 341 11.11 -14.60 4.37
C THR A 341 12.07 -13.75 5.19
N ASN A 342 13.39 -13.87 4.95
CA ASN A 342 14.42 -13.11 5.66
C ASN A 342 14.27 -11.59 5.46
N GLN A 343 13.82 -11.15 4.28
CA GLN A 343 13.54 -9.74 4.04
C GLN A 343 12.42 -9.23 4.95
N LEU A 344 11.42 -10.08 5.19
CA LEU A 344 10.31 -9.73 6.08
C LEU A 344 10.77 -9.64 7.54
N ASP A 345 11.61 -10.59 7.96
CA ASP A 345 12.20 -10.60 9.30
C ASP A 345 13.09 -9.37 9.55
N ALA A 346 13.90 -9.00 8.56
CA ALA A 346 14.76 -7.82 8.62
C ALA A 346 13.98 -6.52 8.75
N LEU A 347 12.84 -6.40 8.04
CA LEU A 347 12.06 -5.16 8.02
C LEU A 347 11.12 -5.02 9.22
N TYR A 348 10.44 -6.10 9.60
CA TYR A 348 9.38 -6.06 10.62
C TYR A 348 9.78 -6.69 11.96
N GLY A 349 10.89 -7.39 12.01
CA GLY A 349 11.28 -8.26 13.11
C GLY A 349 10.53 -9.60 13.10
N GLU A 350 11.16 -10.65 13.62
CA GLU A 350 10.70 -12.05 13.52
C GLU A 350 9.26 -12.27 14.01
N ALA A 351 8.88 -11.64 15.13
CA ALA A 351 7.54 -11.84 15.71
C ALA A 351 6.43 -11.25 14.80
N ARG A 352 6.64 -10.05 14.26
CA ARG A 352 5.67 -9.41 13.35
C ARG A 352 5.65 -10.08 11.98
N ALA A 353 6.81 -10.51 11.48
CA ALA A 353 6.93 -11.26 10.23
C ALA A 353 6.12 -12.56 10.29
N ARG A 354 6.22 -13.32 11.39
CA ARG A 354 5.40 -14.52 11.64
C ARG A 354 3.89 -14.19 11.70
N SER A 355 3.51 -13.07 12.32
CA SER A 355 2.12 -12.62 12.35
C SER A 355 1.60 -12.28 10.97
N ILE A 356 2.39 -11.56 10.15
CA ILE A 356 2.05 -11.23 8.75
C ILE A 356 1.83 -12.50 7.95
N MET A 357 2.78 -13.45 8.00
CA MET A 357 2.66 -14.73 7.31
C MET A 357 1.44 -15.53 7.80
N GLY A 358 1.22 -15.59 9.12
CA GLY A 358 0.09 -16.31 9.74
C GLY A 358 -1.28 -15.74 9.37
N ASN A 359 -1.36 -14.47 8.96
CA ASN A 359 -2.58 -13.82 8.47
C ASN A 359 -2.85 -14.03 6.97
N CYS A 360 -2.03 -14.84 6.29
CA CYS A 360 -2.24 -15.28 4.91
C CYS A 360 -2.62 -16.76 4.90
N ASP A 361 -3.85 -17.11 4.54
CA ASP A 361 -4.29 -18.51 4.50
C ASP A 361 -3.73 -19.29 3.32
N SER A 362 -3.22 -18.60 2.30
CA SER A 362 -2.61 -19.20 1.12
C SER A 362 -1.15 -18.74 0.98
N HIS A 363 -0.22 -19.67 0.90
CA HIS A 363 1.18 -19.38 0.58
C HIS A 363 1.55 -20.11 -0.71
N LEU A 364 2.02 -19.36 -1.69
CA LEU A 364 2.55 -19.89 -2.95
C LEU A 364 4.05 -19.60 -3.01
N VAL A 365 4.86 -20.63 -2.96
CA VAL A 365 6.32 -20.50 -3.05
C VAL A 365 6.77 -20.96 -4.43
N LEU A 366 7.17 -20.00 -5.26
CA LEU A 366 7.60 -20.25 -6.63
C LEU A 366 8.98 -20.89 -6.68
N ALA A 367 9.88 -20.46 -5.81
CA ALA A 367 11.20 -21.04 -5.63
C ALA A 367 11.77 -20.62 -4.28
N PHE A 368 12.63 -21.44 -3.72
CA PHE A 368 13.44 -21.12 -2.56
C PHE A 368 14.87 -20.79 -3.03
N GLN A 369 15.38 -19.62 -2.69
CA GLN A 369 16.74 -19.22 -3.00
C GLN A 369 17.68 -19.38 -1.81
N ASP A 370 17.15 -19.30 -0.59
CA ASP A 370 17.90 -19.36 0.65
C ASP A 370 17.44 -20.52 1.55
N PRO A 371 18.37 -21.19 2.26
CA PRO A 371 18.05 -22.33 3.11
C PRO A 371 17.15 -21.99 4.30
N GLU A 372 17.15 -20.74 4.76
CA GLU A 372 16.37 -20.31 5.91
C GLU A 372 14.89 -20.22 5.56
N SER A 373 14.56 -19.58 4.42
CA SER A 373 13.20 -19.62 3.89
C SER A 373 12.72 -21.06 3.66
N ALA A 374 13.58 -21.94 3.13
CA ALA A 374 13.23 -23.34 2.94
C ALA A 374 12.94 -24.05 4.26
N ARG A 375 13.70 -23.77 5.34
CA ARG A 375 13.45 -24.33 6.70
C ARG A 375 12.10 -23.92 7.26
N VAL A 376 11.67 -22.67 7.05
CA VAL A 376 10.36 -22.17 7.53
C VAL A 376 9.21 -23.02 6.99
N PHE A 377 9.34 -23.58 5.79
CA PHE A 377 8.30 -24.37 5.13
C PHE A 377 8.51 -25.88 5.20
N SER A 378 9.71 -26.36 5.60
CA SER A 378 10.06 -27.79 5.57
C SER A 378 9.14 -28.64 6.44
N ASP A 379 8.87 -28.21 7.67
CA ASP A 379 7.97 -28.96 8.58
C ASP A 379 6.54 -29.02 8.04
N ARG A 380 6.07 -27.94 7.40
CA ARG A 380 4.72 -27.90 6.79
C ARG A 380 4.62 -28.78 5.56
N ALA A 381 5.69 -28.90 4.79
CA ALA A 381 5.76 -29.71 3.56
C ALA A 381 6.07 -31.19 3.84
N ASP A 382 6.41 -31.54 5.09
CA ASP A 382 6.99 -32.87 5.44
C ASP A 382 8.13 -33.24 4.49
N ALA A 383 9.02 -32.29 4.21
CA ALA A 383 10.12 -32.42 3.25
C ALA A 383 11.38 -31.74 3.73
N LEU A 384 12.54 -32.26 3.33
CA LEU A 384 13.82 -31.63 3.66
C LEU A 384 13.96 -30.27 2.98
N PRO A 385 14.63 -29.28 3.61
CA PRO A 385 14.91 -27.99 2.96
C PRO A 385 15.58 -28.12 1.60
N SER A 386 16.49 -29.11 1.43
CA SER A 386 17.14 -29.40 0.16
C SER A 386 16.18 -29.86 -0.94
N THR A 387 15.13 -30.59 -0.58
CA THR A 387 14.05 -31.00 -1.50
C THR A 387 13.24 -29.79 -1.96
N LEU A 388 12.91 -28.87 -1.04
CA LEU A 388 12.21 -27.64 -1.36
C LEU A 388 13.04 -26.75 -2.29
N MET A 389 14.34 -26.62 -2.04
CA MET A 389 15.27 -25.85 -2.87
C MET A 389 15.48 -26.45 -4.26
N ALA A 390 15.29 -27.76 -4.41
CA ALA A 390 15.41 -28.48 -5.69
C ALA A 390 14.10 -28.46 -6.53
N THR A 391 13.11 -27.63 -6.14
CA THR A 391 11.85 -27.51 -6.88
C THR A 391 12.10 -27.04 -8.33
N PRO A 392 11.60 -27.77 -9.35
CA PRO A 392 11.75 -27.39 -10.76
C PRO A 392 11.18 -26.00 -11.06
N ILE A 393 11.73 -25.31 -12.07
CA ILE A 393 11.37 -23.93 -12.41
C ILE A 393 9.88 -23.76 -12.80
N ASP A 394 9.28 -24.80 -13.38
CA ASP A 394 7.87 -24.82 -13.78
C ASP A 394 6.92 -25.21 -12.65
N ARG A 395 7.46 -25.61 -11.49
CA ARG A 395 6.71 -26.03 -10.30
C ARG A 395 6.79 -24.98 -9.21
N SER A 396 5.81 -25.07 -8.29
CA SER A 396 5.71 -24.25 -7.08
C SER A 396 5.16 -25.08 -5.94
N TRP A 397 5.42 -24.67 -4.71
CA TRP A 397 4.78 -25.24 -3.55
C TRP A 397 3.56 -24.38 -3.15
N LEU A 398 2.43 -25.06 -2.99
CA LEU A 398 1.19 -24.45 -2.54
C LEU A 398 0.82 -24.96 -1.15
N PHE A 399 0.67 -24.01 -0.22
CA PHE A 399 0.23 -24.24 1.14
C PHE A 399 -1.07 -23.47 1.37
N VAL A 400 -2.15 -24.18 1.62
CA VAL A 400 -3.44 -23.58 1.97
C VAL A 400 -3.82 -24.09 3.37
N ARG A 401 -4.30 -23.20 4.22
CA ARG A 401 -4.69 -23.56 5.58
C ARG A 401 -5.73 -24.67 5.57
N GLY A 402 -5.47 -25.74 6.34
CA GLY A 402 -6.36 -26.91 6.44
C GLY A 402 -6.30 -27.87 5.26
N ARG A 403 -5.31 -27.70 4.34
CA ARG A 403 -5.04 -28.63 3.24
C ARG A 403 -3.64 -29.19 3.31
N THR A 404 -3.44 -30.36 2.75
CA THR A 404 -2.12 -30.94 2.58
C THR A 404 -1.31 -30.08 1.58
N PRO A 405 -0.08 -29.70 1.90
CA PRO A 405 0.81 -29.01 0.96
C PRO A 405 1.05 -29.84 -0.29
N GLU A 406 1.11 -29.18 -1.43
CA GLU A 406 1.31 -29.87 -2.71
C GLU A 406 2.27 -29.11 -3.64
N GLN A 407 3.00 -29.86 -4.46
CA GLN A 407 3.68 -29.28 -5.61
C GLN A 407 2.71 -29.11 -6.76
N VAL A 408 2.62 -27.89 -7.29
CA VAL A 408 1.69 -27.51 -8.35
C VAL A 408 2.43 -26.99 -9.57
N GLU A 409 1.85 -27.16 -10.74
CA GLU A 409 2.32 -26.50 -11.96
C GLU A 409 1.96 -25.02 -11.93
N ARG A 410 2.89 -24.14 -12.33
CA ARG A 410 2.64 -22.69 -12.35
C ARG A 410 1.54 -22.35 -13.36
N PHE A 411 0.71 -21.36 -13.01
CA PHE A 411 -0.21 -20.80 -13.97
C PHE A 411 0.59 -20.00 -15.01
N ARG A 412 0.32 -20.20 -16.27
CA ARG A 412 0.92 -19.44 -17.36
C ARG A 412 -0.03 -18.32 -17.74
N LEU A 413 0.50 -17.10 -17.87
CA LEU A 413 -0.33 -15.93 -18.24
C LEU A 413 -1.04 -16.16 -19.59
N GLU A 414 -0.39 -16.89 -20.51
CA GLU A 414 -0.93 -17.25 -21.82
C GLU A 414 -2.19 -18.11 -21.76
N ASP A 415 -2.38 -18.82 -20.65
CA ASP A 415 -3.56 -19.69 -20.44
C ASP A 415 -4.78 -18.86 -19.92
N HIS A 416 -4.60 -17.57 -19.62
CA HIS A 416 -5.69 -16.71 -19.17
C HIS A 416 -6.59 -16.29 -20.35
N PRO A 417 -7.94 -16.36 -20.22
CA PRO A 417 -8.87 -16.04 -21.31
C PRO A 417 -8.67 -14.64 -21.93
N LEU A 418 -8.23 -13.67 -21.13
CA LEU A 418 -7.99 -12.29 -21.57
C LEU A 418 -6.53 -12.01 -21.99
N TYR A 419 -5.69 -13.03 -22.08
CA TYR A 419 -4.29 -12.86 -22.51
C TYR A 419 -4.17 -12.15 -23.85
N GLY A 420 -5.00 -12.51 -24.83
CA GLY A 420 -5.00 -11.92 -26.18
C GLY A 420 -5.29 -10.42 -26.21
N GLU A 421 -5.86 -9.85 -25.15
CA GLU A 421 -6.13 -8.42 -25.03
C GLU A 421 -4.91 -7.62 -24.51
N LEU A 422 -3.90 -8.32 -23.95
CA LEU A 422 -2.70 -7.66 -23.44
C LEU A 422 -1.83 -7.12 -24.59
N PRO A 423 -1.19 -5.95 -24.42
CA PRO A 423 -0.29 -5.37 -25.44
C PRO A 423 0.88 -6.30 -25.84
N GLU A 424 1.35 -7.15 -24.92
CA GLU A 424 2.41 -8.12 -25.19
C GLU A 424 1.97 -9.24 -26.15
N ALA A 425 0.73 -9.71 -26.06
CA ALA A 425 0.18 -10.71 -26.97
C ALA A 425 -0.02 -10.14 -28.37
N GLN A 426 -0.49 -8.89 -28.46
CA GLN A 426 -0.75 -8.19 -29.73
C GLN A 426 0.56 -7.93 -30.51
N ARG A 427 1.68 -7.63 -29.82
CA ARG A 427 3.00 -7.46 -30.46
C ARG A 427 3.55 -8.78 -31.01
N GLY A 428 3.41 -9.87 -30.26
CA GLY A 428 3.85 -11.19 -30.73
C GLY A 428 3.10 -11.68 -31.97
N HIS A 429 1.82 -11.32 -32.14
CA HIS A 429 1.07 -11.60 -33.37
C HIS A 429 1.55 -10.74 -34.55
N ALA A 430 1.84 -9.46 -34.34
CA ALA A 430 2.34 -8.59 -35.41
C ALA A 430 3.74 -8.96 -35.93
N GLU A 431 4.59 -9.53 -35.08
CA GLU A 431 5.92 -10.05 -35.47
C GLU A 431 5.86 -11.43 -36.14
N ALA A 432 4.79 -12.20 -35.93
CA ALA A 432 4.60 -13.50 -36.55
C ALA A 432 3.93 -13.43 -37.94
N GLU A 433 3.36 -12.25 -38.32
CA GLU A 433 2.75 -12.00 -39.61
C GLU A 433 3.71 -11.32 -40.63
N ILE A 434 4.95 -11.02 -40.23
CA ILE A 434 6.03 -10.50 -41.09
C ILE A 434 7.03 -11.61 -41.42
#